data_dee084079af9287987e254bbe38020bc
#
_entry.id   dee084079af9287987e254bbe38020bc
#
_cell.length_a   1.000
_cell.length_b   1.000
_cell.length_c   1.000
_cell.angle_alpha   90.00
_cell.angle_beta   90.00
_cell.angle_gamma   90.00
#
_symmetry.space_group_name_H-M   'P 1'
#
loop_
_entity.id
_entity.type
_entity.pdbx_description
1 polymer ?
#
loop_
_entity_poly.entity_id
_entity_poly.type
_entity_poly.pdbx_seq_one_letter_code
_entity_poly.pdbx_strand_id
1 'polypeptide(L)'
;QIQYYKPGEGFYTWHVDASGLDGCDKAFVFITYLNDVPNGGTQFYYQDYTVEAKKGNTVLFPAGLTHKHRGQISEEHEKYIITGWLWWGK
;
A
#
# COMPACT_ATOMS: atom_id res chain seq x y z
N GLN A 1 7.24 1.43 9.35
CA GLN A 1 6.69 2.79 9.36
C GLN A 1 5.19 2.76 9.55
N ILE A 2 4.70 3.46 10.57
CA ILE A 2 3.27 3.59 10.81
C ILE A 2 2.78 4.84 10.09
N GLN A 3 1.69 4.70 9.34
CA GLN A 3 1.06 5.81 8.64
C GLN A 3 -0.39 5.96 9.10
N TYR A 4 -0.81 7.20 9.29
CA TYR A 4 -2.15 7.56 9.69
C TYR A 4 -2.77 8.48 8.62
N TYR A 5 -3.97 8.14 8.21
CA TYR A 5 -4.74 8.94 7.25
C TYR A 5 -6.08 9.34 7.88
N LYS A 6 -6.37 10.62 7.88
CA LYS A 6 -7.70 11.13 8.24
C LYS A 6 -8.70 10.78 7.15
N PRO A 7 -10.02 10.81 7.44
CA PRO A 7 -11.01 10.67 6.38
C PRO A 7 -10.73 11.66 5.25
N GLY A 8 -10.79 11.18 4.01
CA GLY A 8 -10.51 11.99 2.83
C GLY A 8 -9.04 12.08 2.45
N GLU A 9 -8.13 11.54 3.25
CA GLU A 9 -6.70 11.53 2.95
C GLU A 9 -6.23 10.17 2.47
N GLY A 10 -5.18 10.16 1.66
CA GLY A 10 -4.55 8.93 1.21
C GLY A 10 -3.65 9.17 0.03
N PHE A 11 -2.94 8.13 -0.38
CA PHE A 11 -2.06 8.17 -1.53
C PHE A 11 -2.77 7.50 -2.72
N TYR A 12 -3.49 8.30 -3.49
CA TYR A 12 -4.37 7.81 -4.55
C TYR A 12 -3.74 7.83 -5.94
N THR A 13 -2.47 8.19 -6.05
CA THR A 13 -1.76 8.19 -7.32
C THR A 13 -1.26 6.78 -7.65
N TRP A 14 -1.51 6.32 -8.87
CA TRP A 14 -0.95 5.05 -9.34
C TRP A 14 0.57 5.14 -9.36
N HIS A 15 1.24 4.18 -8.71
CA HIS A 15 2.70 4.20 -8.58
C HIS A 15 3.28 2.81 -8.37
N VAL A 16 4.58 2.71 -8.52
CA VAL A 16 5.37 1.57 -8.09
C VAL A 16 6.41 2.06 -7.08
N ASP A 17 6.75 1.21 -6.11
CA ASP A 17 7.66 1.60 -5.05
C ASP A 17 9.14 1.53 -5.47
N ALA A 18 9.48 0.59 -6.35
CA ALA A 18 10.85 0.44 -6.85
C ALA A 18 11.09 1.38 -8.04
N SER A 19 11.11 2.67 -7.77
CA SER A 19 11.36 3.69 -8.79
C SER A 19 12.35 4.72 -8.31
N GLY A 20 13.09 5.33 -9.25
CA GLY A 20 14.11 6.30 -8.95
C GLY A 20 15.34 5.70 -8.31
N LEU A 21 16.33 6.53 -8.03
CA LEU A 21 17.60 6.08 -7.45
C LEU A 21 17.43 5.59 -6.02
N ASP A 22 16.54 6.21 -5.26
CA ASP A 22 16.34 5.88 -3.84
C ASP A 22 15.51 4.62 -3.64
N GLY A 23 14.73 4.22 -4.62
CA GLY A 23 13.80 3.10 -4.48
C GLY A 23 14.10 1.89 -5.36
N CYS A 24 15.11 1.98 -6.25
CA CYS A 24 15.31 0.95 -7.26
C CYS A 24 15.72 -0.42 -6.71
N ASP A 25 16.23 -0.50 -5.49
CA ASP A 25 16.62 -1.76 -4.85
C ASP A 25 15.56 -2.30 -3.87
N LYS A 26 14.37 -1.72 -3.84
CA LYS A 26 13.24 -2.31 -3.13
C LYS A 26 12.76 -3.54 -3.89
N ALA A 27 12.65 -4.68 -3.21
CA ALA A 27 12.20 -5.92 -3.82
C ALA A 27 10.72 -6.18 -3.59
N PHE A 28 10.27 -6.01 -2.34
CA PHE A 28 8.88 -6.27 -1.94
C PHE A 28 8.38 -5.15 -1.06
N VAL A 29 7.06 -4.96 -1.08
CA VAL A 29 6.34 -4.06 -0.20
C VAL A 29 5.41 -4.89 0.68
N PHE A 30 5.29 -4.54 1.95
CA PHE A 30 4.22 -5.09 2.76
C PHE A 30 3.40 -3.96 3.38
N ILE A 31 2.11 -4.22 3.54
CA ILE A 31 1.17 -3.31 4.20
C ILE A 31 0.32 -4.14 5.15
N THR A 32 0.34 -3.78 6.43
CA THR A 32 -0.54 -4.38 7.44
C THR A 32 -1.58 -3.34 7.84
N TYR A 33 -2.84 -3.70 7.74
CA TYR A 33 -3.93 -2.81 8.13
C TYR A 33 -4.19 -2.95 9.63
N LEU A 34 -4.24 -1.83 10.33
CA LEU A 34 -4.41 -1.81 11.79
C LEU A 34 -5.85 -1.61 12.22
N ASN A 35 -6.72 -1.25 11.29
CA ASN A 35 -8.14 -1.14 11.54
C ASN A 35 -8.93 -1.51 10.28
N ASP A 36 -10.22 -1.77 10.46
CA ASP A 36 -11.12 -2.03 9.33
C ASP A 36 -11.52 -0.71 8.71
N VAL A 37 -11.27 -0.58 7.40
CA VAL A 37 -11.62 0.63 6.66
C VAL A 37 -12.34 0.25 5.37
N PRO A 38 -13.69 0.33 5.38
CA PRO A 38 -14.44 0.08 4.16
C PRO A 38 -13.98 1.04 3.06
N ASN A 39 -13.70 0.50 1.88
CA ASN A 39 -13.20 1.27 0.74
C ASN A 39 -11.89 2.01 1.02
N GLY A 40 -11.06 1.46 1.90
CA GLY A 40 -9.78 2.05 2.28
C GLY A 40 -8.58 1.15 2.04
N GLY A 41 -8.72 0.15 1.21
CA GLY A 41 -7.65 -0.82 0.94
C GLY A 41 -6.67 -0.38 -0.13
N THR A 42 -6.03 -1.36 -0.76
CA THR A 42 -5.02 -1.14 -1.79
C THR A 42 -5.51 -1.71 -3.11
N GLN A 43 -5.47 -0.90 -4.16
CA GLN A 43 -5.87 -1.29 -5.51
C GLN A 43 -4.65 -1.57 -6.37
N PHE A 44 -4.68 -2.68 -7.11
CA PHE A 44 -3.64 -3.06 -8.06
C PHE A 44 -4.14 -2.91 -9.49
N TYR A 45 -3.40 -2.15 -10.28
CA TYR A 45 -3.84 -1.74 -11.61
C TYR A 45 -3.92 -2.92 -12.59
N TYR A 46 -2.79 -3.61 -12.79
CA TYR A 46 -2.73 -4.69 -13.80
C TYR A 46 -3.49 -5.94 -13.38
N GLN A 47 -3.55 -6.21 -12.09
CA GLN A 47 -4.26 -7.36 -11.57
C GLN A 47 -5.76 -7.11 -11.48
N ASP A 48 -6.19 -5.85 -11.60
CA ASP A 48 -7.58 -5.44 -11.44
C ASP A 48 -8.16 -6.01 -10.15
N TYR A 49 -7.43 -5.81 -9.06
CA TYR A 49 -7.76 -6.42 -7.77
C TYR A 49 -7.60 -5.40 -6.65
N THR A 50 -8.52 -5.42 -5.71
CA THR A 50 -8.48 -4.58 -4.52
C THR A 50 -8.37 -5.45 -3.29
N VAL A 51 -7.34 -5.20 -2.48
CA VAL A 51 -7.19 -5.82 -1.16
C VAL A 51 -7.95 -4.95 -0.17
N GLU A 52 -8.89 -5.55 0.56
CA GLU A 52 -9.66 -4.81 1.56
C GLU A 52 -8.82 -4.52 2.81
N ALA A 53 -9.05 -3.35 3.40
CA ALA A 53 -8.41 -2.98 4.66
C ALA A 53 -9.16 -3.63 5.83
N LYS A 54 -8.69 -4.79 6.22
CA LYS A 54 -9.22 -5.55 7.38
C LYS A 54 -8.15 -5.61 8.45
N LYS A 55 -8.52 -5.29 9.68
CA LYS A 55 -7.59 -5.28 10.81
C LYS A 55 -6.82 -6.60 10.90
N GLY A 56 -5.51 -6.50 10.97
CA GLY A 56 -4.61 -7.65 11.09
C GLY A 56 -4.20 -8.30 9.78
N ASN A 57 -4.81 -7.94 8.65
CA ASN A 57 -4.41 -8.49 7.35
C ASN A 57 -3.16 -7.80 6.84
N THR A 58 -2.28 -8.59 6.26
CA THR A 58 -1.06 -8.09 5.62
C THR A 58 -1.09 -8.50 4.15
N VAL A 59 -0.82 -7.53 3.27
CA VAL A 59 -0.56 -7.81 1.87
C VAL A 59 0.93 -7.65 1.60
N LEU A 60 1.50 -8.60 0.86
CA LEU A 60 2.89 -8.59 0.46
C LEU A 60 2.94 -8.69 -1.07
N PHE A 61 3.66 -7.80 -1.70
CA PHE A 61 3.70 -7.79 -3.17
C PHE A 61 5.05 -7.25 -3.67
N PRO A 62 5.44 -7.63 -4.91
CA PRO A 62 6.66 -7.09 -5.51
C PRO A 62 6.60 -5.58 -5.68
N ALA A 63 7.73 -4.91 -5.46
CA ALA A 63 7.79 -3.46 -5.53
C ALA A 63 7.91 -2.90 -6.96
N GLY A 64 8.12 -3.77 -7.94
CA GLY A 64 8.43 -3.38 -9.32
C GLY A 64 7.22 -3.08 -10.19
N LEU A 65 7.49 -2.97 -11.50
CA LEU A 65 6.53 -2.50 -12.50
C LEU A 65 5.29 -3.36 -12.66
N THR A 66 5.34 -4.64 -12.27
CA THR A 66 4.20 -5.55 -12.39
C THR A 66 3.09 -5.24 -11.40
N HIS A 67 3.38 -4.50 -10.33
CA HIS A 67 2.44 -4.23 -9.23
C HIS A 67 2.24 -2.74 -8.99
N LYS A 68 1.87 -2.04 -10.05
CA LYS A 68 1.42 -0.67 -9.96
C LYS A 68 0.15 -0.61 -9.11
N HIS A 69 0.14 0.26 -8.10
CA HIS A 69 -0.92 0.26 -7.11
C HIS A 69 -1.21 1.66 -6.58
N ARG A 70 -2.30 1.77 -5.83
CA ARG A 70 -2.66 2.98 -5.10
C ARG A 70 -3.50 2.63 -3.89
N GLY A 71 -3.53 3.53 -2.90
CA GLY A 71 -4.43 3.40 -1.77
C GLY A 71 -5.79 3.99 -2.08
N GLN A 72 -6.85 3.30 -1.67
CA GLN A 72 -8.18 3.88 -1.70
C GLN A 72 -8.30 4.96 -0.62
N ILE A 73 -9.06 6.00 -0.92
CA ILE A 73 -9.33 7.07 0.05
C ILE A 73 -10.72 6.83 0.63
N SER A 74 -10.78 6.66 1.96
CA SER A 74 -12.06 6.60 2.66
C SER A 74 -12.48 7.99 3.08
N GLU A 75 -13.66 8.41 2.69
CA GLU A 75 -14.20 9.71 3.08
C GLU A 75 -14.79 9.70 4.50
N GLU A 76 -15.01 8.53 5.07
CA GLU A 76 -15.75 8.38 6.33
C GLU A 76 -14.91 7.88 7.49
N HIS A 77 -13.79 7.20 7.24
CA HIS A 77 -13.04 6.51 8.28
C HIS A 77 -11.57 6.91 8.30
N GLU A 78 -11.00 6.93 9.49
CA GLU A 78 -9.56 7.00 9.68
C GLU A 78 -8.92 5.68 9.22
N LYS A 79 -7.68 5.76 8.78
CA LYS A 79 -6.93 4.58 8.36
C LYS A 79 -5.55 4.58 9.00
N TYR A 80 -5.22 3.46 9.65
CA TYR A 80 -3.90 3.23 10.23
C TYR A 80 -3.28 2.01 9.55
N ILE A 81 -2.06 2.15 9.06
CA ILE A 81 -1.33 1.04 8.45
C ILE A 81 0.10 1.02 8.95
N ILE A 82 0.70 -0.17 8.90
CA ILE A 82 2.14 -0.35 8.99
C ILE A 82 2.60 -0.72 7.60
N THR A 83 3.55 0.01 7.05
CA THR A 83 4.11 -0.29 5.75
C THR A 83 5.63 -0.38 5.83
N GLY A 84 6.21 -1.20 4.98
CA GLY A 84 7.65 -1.35 4.92
C GLY A 84 8.06 -2.06 3.65
N TRP A 85 9.36 -2.23 3.50
CA TRP A 85 9.94 -2.80 2.29
C TRP A 85 10.97 -3.85 2.65
N LEU A 86 11.06 -4.87 1.78
CA LEU A 86 12.17 -5.80 1.77
C LEU A 86 13.07 -5.38 0.61
N TRP A 87 14.35 -5.25 0.89
CA TRP A 87 15.31 -4.76 -0.09
C TRP A 87 16.07 -5.93 -0.69
N TRP A 88 16.60 -5.75 -1.91
CA TRP A 88 17.54 -6.73 -2.44
C TRP A 88 18.73 -6.81 -1.51
N GLY A 89 19.10 -8.03 -1.16
CA GLY A 89 20.13 -8.27 -0.16
C GLY A 89 21.50 -7.78 -0.58
N LYS A 90 22.28 -7.52 0.41
CA LYS A 90 23.67 -7.14 0.26
C LYS A 90 24.53 -8.03 1.12
#